data_d93516ec7d5c1b769d4d63fc31f9551c
#
_entry.id   d93516ec7d5c1b769d4d63fc31f9551c
#
_cell.length_a   1.000
_cell.length_b   1.000
_cell.length_c   1.000
_cell.angle_alpha   90.00
_cell.angle_beta   90.00
_cell.angle_gamma   90.00
#
_symmetry.space_group_name_H-M   'P 1'
#
loop_
_entity.id
_entity.type
_entity.pdbx_description
1 polymer ?
#
loop_
_entity_poly.entity_id
_entity_poly.type
_entity_poly.pdbx_seq_one_letter_code
_entity_poly.pdbx_strand_id
1 'polypeptide(L)'
;EFDPLEFDRYTRLQELTRFMAESVNDVATVQHNLLKNLDETESALLSQGRMTKDLQQELMRIRMVPFSSVSERLYRIVRQAGKEVGKKVNLEIRGGRVEIDRSMLEKLTAPFEHMLRNSIDHGLEAKDKRAEIGKPEVGEIVLSLKQEGNELNLTLSDDGAGLNLPKILQKAREKGLVKPDEQLSDEQIMYLIFVPGFSNVHSVT
;
A
#
# COMPACT_ATOMS: atom_id res chain seq x y z
N GLU A 1 82.04 -19.25 46.06
CA GLU A 1 81.92 -17.77 46.01
C GLU A 1 80.83 -17.48 44.97
N PHE A 2 79.67 -16.99 45.43
CA PHE A 2 78.60 -16.51 44.53
C PHE A 2 79.04 -15.12 44.02
N ASP A 3 79.09 -14.97 42.69
CA ASP A 3 79.44 -13.69 42.04
C ASP A 3 78.26 -12.71 42.28
N PRO A 4 78.54 -11.54 42.91
CA PRO A 4 77.47 -10.51 43.13
C PRO A 4 76.81 -10.04 41.82
N LEU A 5 77.47 -10.13 40.69
CA LEU A 5 76.91 -9.78 39.36
C LEU A 5 75.87 -10.75 38.84
N GLU A 6 75.93 -12.06 39.19
CA GLU A 6 74.96 -13.06 38.83
C GLU A 6 73.65 -12.89 39.67
N PHE A 7 73.80 -12.48 40.91
CA PHE A 7 72.67 -12.23 41.79
C PHE A 7 71.86 -10.99 41.34
N ASP A 8 72.57 -9.97 40.91
CA ASP A 8 71.89 -8.74 40.39
C ASP A 8 71.19 -9.02 39.08
N ARG A 9 71.75 -9.85 38.20
CA ARG A 9 71.09 -10.30 36.95
C ARG A 9 69.84 -11.14 37.25
N TYR A 10 69.91 -12.01 38.25
CA TYR A 10 68.78 -12.86 38.63
C TYR A 10 67.60 -12.02 39.21
N THR A 11 67.91 -11.02 40.01
CA THR A 11 66.91 -10.12 40.59
C THR A 11 66.22 -9.27 39.51
N ARG A 12 67.00 -8.74 38.55
CA ARG A 12 66.47 -8.01 37.37
C ARG A 12 65.57 -8.88 36.50
N LEU A 13 65.97 -10.13 36.29
CA LEU A 13 65.13 -11.05 35.53
C LEU A 13 63.81 -11.35 36.23
N GLN A 14 63.82 -11.50 37.55
CA GLN A 14 62.58 -11.68 38.34
C GLN A 14 61.69 -10.45 38.29
N GLU A 15 62.25 -9.24 38.40
CA GLU A 15 61.48 -7.98 38.24
C GLU A 15 60.88 -7.87 36.87
N LEU A 16 61.64 -8.16 35.81
CA LEU A 16 61.11 -8.11 34.44
C LEU A 16 60.00 -9.12 34.22
N THR A 17 60.13 -10.34 34.74
CA THR A 17 59.11 -11.39 34.65
C THR A 17 57.83 -10.98 35.37
N ARG A 18 57.96 -10.34 36.53
CA ARG A 18 56.84 -9.80 37.28
C ARG A 18 56.13 -8.68 36.51
N PHE A 19 56.86 -7.71 35.97
CA PHE A 19 56.30 -6.63 35.13
C PHE A 19 55.57 -7.19 33.89
N MET A 20 56.15 -8.22 33.26
CA MET A 20 55.50 -8.87 32.12
C MET A 20 54.21 -9.56 32.55
N ALA A 21 54.19 -10.26 33.67
CA ALA A 21 52.99 -10.92 34.20
C ALA A 21 51.88 -9.90 34.56
N GLU A 22 52.24 -8.77 35.17
CA GLU A 22 51.31 -7.67 35.46
C GLU A 22 50.75 -7.08 34.17
N SER A 23 51.62 -6.79 33.18
CA SER A 23 51.18 -6.26 31.87
C SER A 23 50.24 -7.20 31.12
N VAL A 24 50.51 -8.50 31.14
CA VAL A 24 49.66 -9.52 30.51
C VAL A 24 48.28 -9.56 31.22
N ASN A 25 48.26 -9.46 32.53
CA ASN A 25 47.02 -9.44 33.32
C ASN A 25 46.20 -8.18 33.04
N ASP A 26 46.89 -7.01 32.91
CA ASP A 26 46.22 -5.75 32.55
C ASP A 26 45.61 -5.81 31.13
N VAL A 27 46.37 -6.35 30.18
CA VAL A 27 45.83 -6.57 28.81
C VAL A 27 44.66 -7.50 28.81
N ALA A 28 44.68 -8.60 29.57
CA ALA A 28 43.59 -9.53 29.70
C ALA A 28 42.33 -8.87 30.29
N THR A 29 42.53 -8.01 31.28
CA THR A 29 41.45 -7.23 31.92
C THR A 29 40.82 -6.24 30.93
N VAL A 30 41.64 -5.51 30.18
CA VAL A 30 41.15 -4.58 29.13
C VAL A 30 40.43 -5.34 28.06
N GLN A 31 40.96 -6.48 27.61
CA GLN A 31 40.27 -7.32 26.61
C GLN A 31 38.90 -7.82 27.09
N HIS A 32 38.80 -8.28 28.33
CA HIS A 32 37.54 -8.72 28.93
C HIS A 32 36.53 -7.57 28.97
N ASN A 33 36.95 -6.39 29.42
CA ASN A 33 36.08 -5.22 29.47
C ASN A 33 35.59 -4.78 28.08
N LEU A 34 36.49 -4.90 27.09
CA LEU A 34 36.18 -4.54 25.70
C LEU A 34 35.14 -5.49 25.09
N LEU A 35 35.28 -6.79 25.33
CA LEU A 35 34.30 -7.79 24.92
C LEU A 35 32.93 -7.56 25.58
N LYS A 36 32.92 -7.28 26.89
CA LYS A 36 31.71 -6.95 27.61
C LYS A 36 31.01 -5.70 27.05
N ASN A 37 31.77 -4.64 26.76
CA ASN A 37 31.21 -3.42 26.16
C ASN A 37 30.67 -3.68 24.74
N LEU A 38 31.28 -4.57 23.97
CA LEU A 38 30.77 -4.98 22.65
C LEU A 38 29.43 -5.71 22.79
N ASP A 39 29.30 -6.67 23.69
CA ASP A 39 28.05 -7.39 23.95
C ASP A 39 26.93 -6.44 24.41
N GLU A 40 27.25 -5.51 25.30
CA GLU A 40 26.30 -4.48 25.77
C GLU A 40 25.87 -3.57 24.61
N THR A 41 26.81 -3.17 23.74
CA THR A 41 26.52 -2.33 22.57
C THR A 41 25.65 -3.07 21.54
N GLU A 42 25.94 -4.35 21.28
CA GLU A 42 25.12 -5.18 20.40
C GLU A 42 23.69 -5.31 20.93
N SER A 43 23.55 -5.57 22.21
CA SER A 43 22.24 -5.66 22.87
C SER A 43 21.48 -4.34 22.78
N ALA A 44 22.15 -3.21 22.97
CA ALA A 44 21.55 -1.88 22.84
C ALA A 44 21.10 -1.58 21.41
N LEU A 45 21.92 -1.94 20.39
CA LEU A 45 21.56 -1.79 18.97
C LEU A 45 20.34 -2.63 18.59
N LEU A 46 20.25 -3.87 19.06
CA LEU A 46 19.11 -4.73 18.84
C LEU A 46 17.84 -4.14 19.47
N SER A 47 17.95 -3.61 20.69
CA SER A 47 16.83 -2.94 21.38
C SER A 47 16.40 -1.67 20.64
N GLN A 48 17.34 -0.86 20.17
CA GLN A 48 17.05 0.35 19.39
C GLN A 48 16.36 0.00 18.05
N GLY A 49 16.80 -1.07 17.38
CA GLY A 49 16.17 -1.57 16.15
C GLY A 49 14.71 -1.95 16.36
N ARG A 50 14.40 -2.65 17.47
CA ARG A 50 13.01 -2.98 17.85
C ARG A 50 12.19 -1.73 18.13
N MET A 51 12.69 -0.83 18.96
CA MET A 51 12.01 0.43 19.28
C MET A 51 11.72 1.28 18.04
N THR A 52 12.67 1.36 17.10
CA THR A 52 12.47 2.08 15.84
C THR A 52 11.35 1.44 15.00
N LYS A 53 11.30 0.11 14.94
CA LYS A 53 10.24 -0.61 14.25
C LYS A 53 8.88 -0.39 14.90
N ASP A 54 8.81 -0.44 16.22
CA ASP A 54 7.58 -0.20 16.97
C ASP A 54 7.07 1.23 16.76
N LEU A 55 7.96 2.22 16.82
CA LEU A 55 7.63 3.62 16.51
C LEU A 55 7.12 3.80 15.08
N GLN A 56 7.74 3.15 14.10
CA GLN A 56 7.26 3.18 12.72
C GLN A 56 5.85 2.59 12.60
N GLN A 57 5.57 1.48 13.26
CA GLN A 57 4.25 0.87 13.27
C GLN A 57 3.19 1.77 13.94
N GLU A 58 3.52 2.38 15.07
CA GLU A 58 2.62 3.33 15.75
C GLU A 58 2.35 4.59 14.90
N LEU A 59 3.38 5.13 14.24
CA LEU A 59 3.21 6.25 13.31
C LEU A 59 2.32 5.90 12.11
N MET A 60 2.46 4.69 11.57
CA MET A 60 1.56 4.20 10.50
C MET A 60 0.13 4.08 11.02
N ARG A 61 -0.05 3.60 12.24
CA ARG A 61 -1.36 3.41 12.86
C ARG A 61 -2.11 4.73 13.09
N ILE A 62 -1.41 5.79 13.48
CA ILE A 62 -1.99 7.14 13.66
C ILE A 62 -2.48 7.72 12.32
N ARG A 63 -1.91 7.31 11.20
CA ARG A 63 -2.29 7.75 9.85
C ARG A 63 -3.45 6.96 9.25
N MET A 64 -3.83 5.84 9.85
CA MET A 64 -4.94 5.03 9.37
C MET A 64 -6.27 5.69 9.70
N VAL A 65 -7.16 5.70 8.73
CA VAL A 65 -8.53 6.20 8.86
C VAL A 65 -9.51 5.18 8.27
N PRO A 66 -10.70 5.03 8.84
CA PRO A 66 -11.69 4.13 8.27
C PRO A 66 -12.17 4.65 6.92
N PHE A 67 -12.41 3.75 5.97
CA PHE A 67 -12.93 4.11 4.64
C PHE A 67 -14.26 4.88 4.72
N SER A 68 -15.07 4.62 5.75
CA SER A 68 -16.32 5.35 6.01
C SER A 68 -16.14 6.86 6.09
N SER A 69 -14.93 7.36 6.35
CA SER A 69 -14.65 8.80 6.38
C SER A 69 -14.90 9.51 5.03
N VAL A 70 -14.85 8.79 3.91
CA VAL A 70 -15.17 9.34 2.57
C VAL A 70 -16.56 8.94 2.07
N SER A 71 -17.30 8.10 2.79
CA SER A 71 -18.59 7.56 2.35
C SER A 71 -19.61 8.65 2.00
N GLU A 72 -19.76 9.66 2.86
CA GLU A 72 -20.65 10.79 2.64
C GLU A 72 -20.35 11.54 1.33
N ARG A 73 -19.07 11.69 1.02
CA ARG A 73 -18.65 12.31 -0.23
C ARG A 73 -19.04 11.46 -1.43
N LEU A 74 -18.83 10.15 -1.36
CA LEU A 74 -19.19 9.21 -2.43
C LEU A 74 -20.70 9.15 -2.64
N TYR A 75 -21.50 9.11 -1.56
CA TYR A 75 -22.97 9.18 -1.65
C TYR A 75 -23.45 10.47 -2.32
N ARG A 76 -22.83 11.59 -2.01
CA ARG A 76 -23.15 12.87 -2.62
C ARG A 76 -22.88 12.85 -4.13
N ILE A 77 -21.74 12.31 -4.54
CA ILE A 77 -21.36 12.19 -5.95
C ILE A 77 -22.33 11.32 -6.71
N VAL A 78 -22.68 10.14 -6.18
CA VAL A 78 -23.64 9.24 -6.81
C VAL A 78 -25.00 9.92 -6.97
N ARG A 79 -25.47 10.62 -5.94
CA ARG A 79 -26.73 11.36 -5.99
C ARG A 79 -26.70 12.49 -7.02
N GLN A 80 -25.59 13.21 -7.10
CA GLN A 80 -25.42 14.31 -8.05
C GLN A 80 -25.38 13.78 -9.48
N ALA A 81 -24.51 12.80 -9.76
CA ALA A 81 -24.39 12.18 -11.09
C ALA A 81 -25.71 11.54 -11.55
N GLY A 82 -26.41 10.83 -10.65
CA GLY A 82 -27.73 10.25 -10.96
C GLY A 82 -28.75 11.32 -11.37
N LYS A 83 -28.77 12.48 -10.69
CA LYS A 83 -29.66 13.59 -11.06
C LYS A 83 -29.32 14.19 -12.42
N GLU A 84 -28.02 14.35 -12.73
CA GLU A 84 -27.53 14.91 -13.98
C GLU A 84 -28.00 14.10 -15.20
N VAL A 85 -28.05 12.77 -15.06
CA VAL A 85 -28.47 11.86 -16.15
C VAL A 85 -29.90 11.32 -15.99
N GLY A 86 -30.66 11.78 -15.00
CA GLY A 86 -32.05 11.36 -14.77
C GLY A 86 -32.19 9.91 -14.32
N LYS A 87 -31.20 9.33 -13.69
CA LYS A 87 -31.23 7.94 -13.20
C LYS A 87 -31.32 7.92 -11.67
N LYS A 88 -32.10 6.98 -11.14
CA LYS A 88 -32.13 6.70 -9.70
C LYS A 88 -31.07 5.65 -9.38
N VAL A 89 -30.17 5.97 -8.45
CA VAL A 89 -29.04 5.11 -8.12
C VAL A 89 -28.91 4.99 -6.62
N ASN A 90 -28.71 3.76 -6.15
CA ASN A 90 -28.32 3.43 -4.79
C ASN A 90 -26.84 3.01 -4.76
N LEU A 91 -26.08 3.53 -3.80
CA LEU A 91 -24.72 3.09 -3.53
C LEU A 91 -24.70 2.33 -2.21
N GLU A 92 -24.22 1.09 -2.24
CA GLU A 92 -23.92 0.30 -1.05
C GLU A 92 -22.42 0.23 -0.85
N ILE A 93 -21.95 0.61 0.36
CA ILE A 93 -20.54 0.51 0.74
C ILE A 93 -20.38 -0.62 1.76
N ARG A 94 -19.65 -1.67 1.37
CA ARG A 94 -19.30 -2.80 2.22
C ARG A 94 -17.86 -2.69 2.67
N GLY A 95 -17.60 -2.96 3.95
CA GLY A 95 -16.24 -2.87 4.49
C GLY A 95 -15.81 -1.44 4.88
N GLY A 96 -16.75 -0.54 5.14
CA GLY A 96 -16.47 0.85 5.54
C GLY A 96 -15.60 1.01 6.80
N ARG A 97 -15.46 -0.04 7.63
CA ARG A 97 -14.59 -0.07 8.81
C ARG A 97 -13.14 -0.43 8.49
N VAL A 98 -12.83 -0.83 7.27
CA VAL A 98 -11.46 -1.11 6.84
C VAL A 98 -10.63 0.16 6.97
N GLU A 99 -9.53 0.05 7.67
CA GLU A 99 -8.61 1.16 7.89
C GLU A 99 -7.63 1.30 6.72
N ILE A 100 -7.47 2.51 6.21
CA ILE A 100 -6.62 2.84 5.07
C ILE A 100 -5.74 4.03 5.46
N ASP A 101 -4.49 4.05 4.99
CA ASP A 101 -3.62 5.22 5.13
C ASP A 101 -4.31 6.45 4.51
N ARG A 102 -4.35 7.55 5.27
CA ARG A 102 -5.03 8.79 4.84
C ARG A 102 -4.56 9.28 3.47
N SER A 103 -3.25 9.27 3.24
CA SER A 103 -2.70 9.76 1.98
C SER A 103 -3.05 8.86 0.79
N MET A 104 -3.16 7.55 1.04
CA MET A 104 -3.64 6.58 0.05
C MET A 104 -5.13 6.81 -0.25
N LEU A 105 -5.95 7.00 0.78
CA LEU A 105 -7.38 7.25 0.63
C LEU A 105 -7.66 8.54 -0.17
N GLU A 106 -6.91 9.61 0.10
CA GLU A 106 -6.99 10.86 -0.65
C GLU A 106 -6.68 10.67 -2.14
N LYS A 107 -5.64 9.88 -2.47
CA LYS A 107 -5.28 9.55 -3.86
C LYS A 107 -6.30 8.65 -4.55
N LEU A 108 -6.95 7.75 -3.83
CA LEU A 108 -7.96 6.83 -4.36
C LEU A 108 -9.32 7.49 -4.54
N THR A 109 -9.60 8.59 -3.85
CA THR A 109 -10.91 9.25 -3.90
C THR A 109 -11.28 9.70 -5.31
N ALA A 110 -10.40 10.37 -6.04
CA ALA A 110 -10.66 10.82 -7.41
C ALA A 110 -10.90 9.66 -8.40
N PRO A 111 -10.11 8.58 -8.42
CA PRO A 111 -10.43 7.35 -9.15
C PRO A 111 -11.80 6.77 -8.82
N PHE A 112 -12.19 6.71 -7.53
CA PHE A 112 -13.52 6.21 -7.16
C PHE A 112 -14.65 7.08 -7.70
N GLU A 113 -14.52 8.40 -7.58
CA GLU A 113 -15.48 9.33 -8.14
C GLU A 113 -15.67 9.12 -9.64
N HIS A 114 -14.57 8.94 -10.36
CA HIS A 114 -14.59 8.68 -11.79
C HIS A 114 -15.24 7.34 -12.13
N MET A 115 -14.92 6.28 -11.42
CA MET A 115 -15.51 4.96 -11.63
C MET A 115 -17.02 4.96 -11.34
N LEU A 116 -17.44 5.58 -10.23
CA LEU A 116 -18.85 5.72 -9.89
C LEU A 116 -19.62 6.50 -10.96
N ARG A 117 -19.04 7.61 -11.44
CA ARG A 117 -19.65 8.38 -12.53
C ARG A 117 -19.76 7.55 -13.81
N ASN A 118 -18.75 6.80 -14.17
CA ASN A 118 -18.79 5.91 -15.34
C ASN A 118 -19.85 4.82 -15.21
N SER A 119 -20.01 4.19 -14.05
CA SER A 119 -21.07 3.22 -13.82
C SER A 119 -22.47 3.86 -13.98
N ILE A 120 -22.65 5.10 -13.53
CA ILE A 120 -23.92 5.82 -13.62
C ILE A 120 -24.19 6.25 -15.05
N ASP A 121 -23.22 6.87 -15.73
CA ASP A 121 -23.40 7.44 -17.06
C ASP A 121 -23.57 6.34 -18.11
N HIS A 122 -22.70 5.32 -18.06
CA HIS A 122 -22.54 4.32 -19.11
C HIS A 122 -22.94 2.89 -18.70
N GLY A 123 -22.83 2.53 -17.42
CA GLY A 123 -23.14 1.18 -16.93
C GLY A 123 -24.65 0.99 -16.73
N LEU A 124 -25.28 1.83 -15.95
CA LEU A 124 -26.70 1.72 -15.64
C LEU A 124 -27.59 2.13 -16.81
N GLU A 125 -28.65 1.37 -17.07
CA GLU A 125 -29.67 1.71 -18.07
C GLU A 125 -30.58 2.85 -17.59
N ALA A 126 -31.21 3.55 -18.54
CA ALA A 126 -32.26 4.51 -18.25
C ALA A 126 -33.50 3.81 -17.66
N LYS A 127 -34.31 4.54 -16.89
CA LYS A 127 -35.50 4.05 -16.19
C LYS A 127 -36.41 3.19 -17.08
N ASP A 128 -36.76 3.70 -18.26
CA ASP A 128 -37.68 3.03 -19.18
C ASP A 128 -37.11 1.70 -19.67
N LYS A 129 -35.83 1.67 -20.01
CA LYS A 129 -35.16 0.46 -20.45
C LYS A 129 -35.04 -0.58 -19.33
N ARG A 130 -34.80 -0.14 -18.09
CA ARG A 130 -34.76 -1.06 -16.94
C ARG A 130 -36.14 -1.72 -16.72
N ALA A 131 -37.23 -0.95 -16.86
CA ALA A 131 -38.60 -1.48 -16.77
C ALA A 131 -38.88 -2.51 -17.87
N GLU A 132 -38.47 -2.24 -19.11
CA GLU A 132 -38.65 -3.17 -20.26
C GLU A 132 -37.95 -4.52 -20.05
N ILE A 133 -36.78 -4.54 -19.39
CA ILE A 133 -36.02 -5.77 -19.13
C ILE A 133 -36.30 -6.37 -17.74
N GLY A 134 -37.29 -5.83 -17.02
CA GLY A 134 -37.74 -6.36 -15.72
C GLY A 134 -36.82 -6.07 -14.55
N LYS A 135 -35.91 -5.10 -14.68
CA LYS A 135 -35.05 -4.64 -13.58
C LYS A 135 -35.71 -3.57 -12.72
N PRO A 136 -35.37 -3.46 -11.42
CA PRO A 136 -35.85 -2.37 -10.56
C PRO A 136 -35.51 -1.00 -11.14
N GLU A 137 -36.37 0.00 -10.89
CA GLU A 137 -36.13 1.39 -11.35
C GLU A 137 -34.81 1.97 -10.82
N VAL A 138 -34.50 1.62 -9.59
CA VAL A 138 -33.26 2.07 -8.93
C VAL A 138 -32.11 1.16 -9.33
N GLY A 139 -31.07 1.72 -9.95
CA GLY A 139 -29.82 0.99 -10.22
C GLY A 139 -29.01 0.82 -8.95
N GLU A 140 -28.35 -0.31 -8.80
CA GLU A 140 -27.50 -0.60 -7.65
C GLU A 140 -26.03 -0.59 -8.03
N ILE A 141 -25.24 0.12 -7.21
CA ILE A 141 -23.77 0.09 -7.25
C ILE A 141 -23.28 -0.38 -5.90
N VAL A 142 -22.41 -1.38 -5.89
CA VAL A 142 -21.81 -1.92 -4.67
C VAL A 142 -20.30 -1.67 -4.71
N LEU A 143 -19.78 -0.92 -3.73
CA LEU A 143 -18.37 -0.73 -3.48
C LEU A 143 -17.98 -1.58 -2.27
N SER A 144 -17.20 -2.62 -2.50
CA SER A 144 -16.77 -3.56 -1.47
C SER A 144 -15.27 -3.44 -1.20
N LEU A 145 -14.93 -3.31 0.08
CA LEU A 145 -13.56 -3.27 0.55
C LEU A 145 -13.29 -4.46 1.45
N LYS A 146 -12.20 -5.16 1.20
CA LYS A 146 -11.69 -6.25 2.04
C LYS A 146 -10.20 -6.10 2.20
N GLN A 147 -9.72 -6.32 3.40
CA GLN A 147 -8.30 -6.43 3.69
C GLN A 147 -7.94 -7.91 3.83
N GLU A 148 -7.00 -8.36 3.04
CA GLU A 148 -6.47 -9.73 3.06
C GLU A 148 -4.95 -9.65 3.25
N GLY A 149 -4.52 -9.85 4.50
CA GLY A 149 -3.12 -9.65 4.88
C GLY A 149 -2.67 -8.19 4.72
N ASN A 150 -1.69 -7.96 3.85
CA ASN A 150 -1.17 -6.62 3.53
C ASN A 150 -1.81 -5.98 2.28
N GLU A 151 -2.74 -6.68 1.65
CA GLU A 151 -3.41 -6.21 0.44
C GLU A 151 -4.80 -5.67 0.75
N LEU A 152 -5.16 -4.60 0.06
CA LEU A 152 -6.48 -4.01 0.09
C LEU A 152 -7.20 -4.33 -1.22
N ASN A 153 -8.19 -5.21 -1.16
CA ASN A 153 -9.03 -5.57 -2.30
C ASN A 153 -10.24 -4.65 -2.37
N LEU A 154 -10.33 -3.94 -3.48
CA LEU A 154 -11.40 -3.02 -3.81
C LEU A 154 -12.18 -3.57 -5.00
N THR A 155 -13.48 -3.74 -4.83
CA THR A 155 -14.37 -4.21 -5.89
C THR A 155 -15.51 -3.24 -6.07
N LEU A 156 -15.67 -2.72 -7.27
CA LEU A 156 -16.83 -1.94 -7.68
C LEU A 156 -17.67 -2.78 -8.65
N SER A 157 -18.95 -2.95 -8.37
CA SER A 157 -19.87 -3.64 -9.25
C SER A 157 -21.15 -2.82 -9.39
N ASP A 158 -21.78 -2.89 -10.56
CA ASP A 158 -23.09 -2.32 -10.82
C ASP A 158 -24.02 -3.38 -11.44
N ASP A 159 -25.33 -3.15 -11.34
CA ASP A 159 -26.35 -4.01 -11.91
C ASP A 159 -26.81 -3.55 -13.32
N GLY A 160 -25.97 -2.79 -13.99
CA GLY A 160 -26.24 -2.21 -15.31
C GLY A 160 -26.18 -3.22 -16.47
N ALA A 161 -26.05 -2.68 -17.69
CA ALA A 161 -26.02 -3.48 -18.91
C ALA A 161 -24.71 -4.23 -19.15
N GLY A 162 -23.69 -3.99 -18.30
CA GLY A 162 -22.36 -4.50 -18.50
C GLY A 162 -21.59 -3.78 -19.61
N LEU A 163 -20.44 -4.31 -19.97
CA LEU A 163 -19.59 -3.72 -21.00
C LEU A 163 -20.07 -4.10 -22.41
N ASN A 164 -20.29 -3.10 -23.24
CA ASN A 164 -20.58 -3.32 -24.66
C ASN A 164 -19.28 -3.56 -25.42
N LEU A 165 -18.81 -4.80 -25.46
CA LEU A 165 -17.54 -5.18 -26.08
C LEU A 165 -17.43 -4.75 -27.55
N PRO A 166 -18.44 -4.94 -28.43
CA PRO A 166 -18.39 -4.45 -29.79
C PRO A 166 -18.13 -2.95 -29.89
N LYS A 167 -18.82 -2.15 -29.08
CA LYS A 167 -18.66 -0.69 -29.06
C LYS A 167 -17.28 -0.27 -28.54
N ILE A 168 -16.76 -0.98 -27.54
CA ILE A 168 -15.41 -0.76 -26.99
C ILE A 168 -14.38 -1.02 -28.07
N LEU A 169 -14.47 -2.15 -28.78
CA LEU A 169 -13.56 -2.52 -29.84
C LEU A 169 -13.60 -1.53 -30.99
N GLN A 170 -14.80 -1.11 -31.41
CA GLN A 170 -14.96 -0.10 -32.46
C GLN A 170 -14.25 1.20 -32.07
N LYS A 171 -14.51 1.72 -30.87
CA LYS A 171 -13.90 2.95 -30.36
C LYS A 171 -12.36 2.85 -30.25
N ALA A 172 -11.85 1.67 -29.85
CA ALA A 172 -10.42 1.42 -29.78
C ALA A 172 -9.76 1.44 -31.17
N ARG A 173 -10.43 0.88 -32.18
CA ARG A 173 -10.00 0.93 -33.59
C ARG A 173 -10.01 2.36 -34.16
N GLU A 174 -11.08 3.11 -33.89
CA GLU A 174 -11.19 4.54 -34.28
C GLU A 174 -10.07 5.38 -33.69
N LYS A 175 -9.61 5.04 -32.47
CA LYS A 175 -8.50 5.73 -31.80
C LYS A 175 -7.11 5.18 -32.14
N GLY A 176 -7.02 4.18 -33.00
CA GLY A 176 -5.75 3.58 -33.42
C GLY A 176 -5.05 2.75 -32.34
N LEU A 177 -5.75 2.39 -31.26
CA LEU A 177 -5.23 1.56 -30.17
C LEU A 177 -5.17 0.08 -30.53
N VAL A 178 -5.97 -0.33 -31.52
CA VAL A 178 -6.07 -1.72 -32.04
C VAL A 178 -6.05 -1.66 -33.55
N LYS A 179 -5.35 -2.57 -34.17
CA LYS A 179 -5.32 -2.67 -35.64
C LYS A 179 -6.67 -3.14 -36.20
N PRO A 180 -7.07 -2.72 -37.43
CA PRO A 180 -8.37 -3.09 -38.02
C PRO A 180 -8.63 -4.59 -38.07
N ASP A 181 -7.58 -5.37 -38.35
CA ASP A 181 -7.67 -6.82 -38.59
C ASP A 181 -7.31 -7.64 -37.33
N GLU A 182 -7.05 -6.98 -36.19
CA GLU A 182 -6.68 -7.67 -34.96
C GLU A 182 -7.90 -8.28 -34.29
N GLN A 183 -7.83 -9.60 -34.06
CA GLN A 183 -8.86 -10.33 -33.31
C GLN A 183 -8.44 -10.37 -31.84
N LEU A 184 -9.27 -9.78 -30.99
CA LEU A 184 -9.07 -9.75 -29.54
C LEU A 184 -10.11 -10.64 -28.86
N SER A 185 -9.71 -11.31 -27.78
CA SER A 185 -10.63 -11.98 -26.88
C SER A 185 -11.49 -10.97 -26.10
N ASP A 186 -12.62 -11.41 -25.57
CA ASP A 186 -13.49 -10.55 -24.74
C ASP A 186 -12.73 -9.94 -23.56
N GLU A 187 -11.85 -10.70 -22.92
CA GLU A 187 -10.99 -10.21 -21.86
C GLU A 187 -10.04 -9.10 -22.33
N GLN A 188 -9.40 -9.26 -23.49
CA GLN A 188 -8.52 -8.26 -24.07
C GLN A 188 -9.29 -6.99 -24.43
N ILE A 189 -10.52 -7.12 -24.95
CA ILE A 189 -11.39 -5.97 -25.23
C ILE A 189 -11.77 -5.24 -23.93
N MET A 190 -12.07 -5.96 -22.86
CA MET A 190 -12.35 -5.36 -21.54
C MET A 190 -11.17 -4.56 -21.03
N TYR A 191 -9.94 -5.05 -21.20
CA TYR A 191 -8.74 -4.33 -20.77
C TYR A 191 -8.49 -3.02 -21.53
N LEU A 192 -9.03 -2.85 -22.73
CA LEU A 192 -8.84 -1.62 -23.51
C LEU A 192 -9.39 -0.37 -22.83
N ILE A 193 -10.40 -0.50 -21.97
CA ILE A 193 -10.93 0.66 -21.23
C ILE A 193 -9.93 1.27 -20.24
N PHE A 194 -8.93 0.49 -19.82
CA PHE A 194 -7.85 0.94 -18.92
C PHE A 194 -6.61 1.46 -19.67
N VAL A 195 -6.57 1.29 -20.99
CA VAL A 195 -5.44 1.78 -21.79
C VAL A 195 -5.47 3.32 -21.84
N PRO A 196 -4.34 3.98 -21.56
CA PRO A 196 -4.23 5.42 -21.71
C PRO A 196 -4.68 5.89 -23.10
N GLY A 197 -5.57 6.89 -23.15
CA GLY A 197 -6.13 7.40 -24.41
C GLY A 197 -7.45 6.77 -24.84
N PHE A 198 -7.89 5.68 -24.23
CA PHE A 198 -9.21 5.09 -24.51
C PHE A 198 -10.36 5.93 -23.96
N SER A 199 -10.34 6.27 -22.68
CA SER A 199 -11.28 7.22 -22.09
C SER A 199 -10.78 8.64 -22.36
N ASN A 200 -11.57 9.46 -23.02
CA ASN A 200 -11.32 10.91 -23.04
C ASN A 200 -11.59 11.44 -21.64
N VAL A 201 -10.55 11.51 -20.81
CA VAL A 201 -10.55 12.49 -19.74
C VAL A 201 -10.50 13.82 -20.45
N HIS A 202 -11.63 14.51 -20.58
CA HIS A 202 -11.59 15.94 -20.88
C HIS A 202 -10.73 16.53 -19.76
N SER A 203 -9.56 17.00 -20.13
CA SER A 203 -8.71 17.82 -19.27
C SER A 203 -9.59 18.93 -18.73
N VAL A 204 -9.86 18.88 -17.44
CA VAL A 204 -10.37 20.01 -16.72
C VAL A 204 -9.20 21.00 -16.67
N THR A 205 -9.29 22.03 -17.51
CA THR A 205 -8.54 23.27 -17.33
C THR A 205 -8.90 23.91 -16.01
#